data_684b9294f68da58ba70d211da0479d8a
#
_entry.id   684b9294f68da58ba70d211da0479d8a
#
_cell.length_a   1.000
_cell.length_b   1.000
_cell.length_c   1.000
_cell.angle_alpha   90.00
_cell.angle_beta   90.00
_cell.angle_gamma   90.00
#
_symmetry.space_group_name_H-M   'P 1'
#
loop_
_entity.id
_entity.type
_entity.pdbx_description
1 polymer ?
#
loop_
_entity_poly.entity_id
_entity_poly.type
_entity_poly.pdbx_seq_one_letter_code
_entity_poly.pdbx_strand_id
1 'polypeptide(L)'
;MSFWSEACEANLRDMMVFSPDGKILREAKPGNVSRLLMQGTKESHPDYSKVKSPALNIAVVGFNSKVSDFVKALPDAARTRAEDYLSSVRRFQQEEIERFRKEIPNGRVTELLNADHHCFIQKESEVIREMREFLLR
;
A
#
# COMPACT_ATOMS: atom_id res chain seq x y z
N MET A 1 -24.04 -3.44 -3.29
CA MET A 1 -23.45 -3.67 -4.62
C MET A 1 -22.17 -4.45 -4.43
N SER A 2 -22.00 -5.59 -5.07
CA SER A 2 -20.73 -6.32 -5.05
C SER A 2 -19.78 -5.64 -6.04
N PHE A 3 -18.64 -5.14 -5.56
CA PHE A 3 -17.56 -4.61 -6.42
C PHE A 3 -16.78 -5.72 -7.12
N TRP A 4 -17.06 -6.98 -6.79
CA TRP A 4 -16.41 -8.14 -7.37
C TRP A 4 -17.19 -8.57 -8.61
N SER A 5 -16.59 -8.44 -9.77
CA SER A 5 -17.16 -8.88 -11.04
C SER A 5 -16.59 -10.24 -11.46
N GLU A 6 -17.33 -10.97 -12.29
CA GLU A 6 -16.84 -12.22 -12.92
C GLU A 6 -15.50 -12.00 -13.66
N ALA A 7 -15.34 -10.82 -14.25
CA ALA A 7 -14.07 -10.45 -14.92
C ALA A 7 -12.90 -10.34 -13.93
N CYS A 8 -13.14 -9.81 -12.71
CA CYS A 8 -12.10 -9.77 -11.65
C CYS A 8 -11.74 -11.17 -11.20
N GLU A 9 -12.72 -12.06 -11.05
CA GLU A 9 -12.47 -13.44 -10.67
C GLU A 9 -11.73 -14.23 -11.76
N ALA A 10 -12.11 -14.05 -13.02
CA ALA A 10 -11.41 -14.65 -14.15
C ALA A 10 -9.96 -14.21 -14.21
N ASN A 11 -9.69 -12.90 -14.06
CA ASN A 11 -8.34 -12.36 -14.02
C ASN A 11 -7.53 -12.93 -12.84
N LEU A 12 -8.13 -13.06 -11.66
CA LEU A 12 -7.44 -13.65 -10.50
C LEU A 12 -7.08 -15.11 -10.76
N ARG A 13 -7.99 -15.89 -11.35
CA ARG A 13 -7.75 -17.29 -11.73
C ARG A 13 -6.64 -17.43 -12.76
N ASP A 14 -6.57 -16.50 -13.73
CA ASP A 14 -5.49 -16.46 -14.72
C ASP A 14 -4.12 -16.08 -14.12
N MET A 15 -4.13 -15.37 -13.00
CA MET A 15 -2.91 -14.97 -12.31
C MET A 15 -2.38 -16.01 -11.32
N MET A 16 -3.22 -16.93 -10.86
CA MET A 16 -2.90 -17.86 -9.79
C MET A 16 -3.12 -19.30 -10.24
N VAL A 17 -2.27 -20.21 -9.79
CA VAL A 17 -2.47 -21.66 -9.92
C VAL A 17 -3.06 -22.16 -8.61
N PHE A 18 -4.23 -22.77 -8.69
CA PHE A 18 -4.93 -23.33 -7.55
C PHE A 18 -4.78 -24.85 -7.49
N SER A 19 -4.78 -25.39 -6.30
CA SER A 19 -4.96 -26.83 -6.06
C SER A 19 -6.43 -27.24 -6.26
N PRO A 20 -6.73 -28.55 -6.36
CA PRO A 20 -8.11 -29.02 -6.48
C PRO A 20 -9.01 -28.61 -5.30
N ASP A 21 -8.46 -28.40 -4.11
CA ASP A 21 -9.13 -27.93 -2.91
C ASP A 21 -9.19 -26.39 -2.79
N GLY A 22 -8.80 -25.67 -3.86
CA GLY A 22 -8.93 -24.21 -3.95
C GLY A 22 -7.83 -23.39 -3.29
N LYS A 23 -6.75 -24.02 -2.82
CA LYS A 23 -5.60 -23.29 -2.26
C LYS A 23 -4.70 -22.75 -3.35
N ILE A 24 -4.16 -21.56 -3.17
CA ILE A 24 -3.17 -20.98 -4.07
C ILE A 24 -1.85 -21.75 -3.94
N LEU A 25 -1.40 -22.36 -5.03
CA LEU A 25 -0.13 -23.09 -5.09
C LEU A 25 1.03 -22.18 -5.52
N ARG A 26 0.81 -21.33 -6.51
CA ARG A 26 1.81 -20.40 -7.04
C ARG A 26 1.16 -19.37 -7.95
N GLU A 27 1.89 -18.30 -8.25
CA GLU A 27 1.51 -17.38 -9.33
C GLU A 27 1.70 -18.07 -10.70
N ALA A 28 0.71 -17.89 -11.58
CA ALA A 28 0.75 -18.44 -12.94
C ALA A 28 1.72 -17.66 -13.84
N LYS A 29 1.88 -16.35 -13.61
CA LYS A 29 2.80 -15.51 -14.37
C LYS A 29 4.22 -15.58 -13.81
N PRO A 30 5.23 -15.55 -14.68
CA PRO A 30 6.62 -15.53 -14.24
C PRO A 30 6.89 -14.35 -13.32
N GLY A 31 7.58 -14.57 -12.21
CA GLY A 31 7.90 -13.53 -11.21
C GLY A 31 8.70 -12.33 -11.78
N ASN A 32 9.29 -12.47 -12.98
CA ASN A 32 9.95 -11.37 -13.68
C ASN A 32 8.97 -10.28 -14.13
N VAL A 33 7.72 -10.60 -14.50
CA VAL A 33 6.71 -9.60 -14.90
C VAL A 33 6.31 -8.76 -13.70
N SER A 34 5.99 -9.40 -12.57
CA SER A 34 5.70 -8.68 -11.32
C SER A 34 6.89 -7.83 -10.88
N ARG A 35 8.12 -8.35 -11.01
CA ARG A 35 9.34 -7.61 -10.68
C ARG A 35 9.52 -6.38 -11.58
N LEU A 36 9.33 -6.51 -12.89
CA LEU A 36 9.44 -5.39 -13.84
C LEU A 36 8.38 -4.32 -13.61
N LEU A 37 7.13 -4.72 -13.29
CA LEU A 37 6.07 -3.78 -12.91
C LEU A 37 6.42 -3.04 -11.62
N MET A 38 6.92 -3.73 -10.61
CA MET A 38 7.35 -3.14 -9.34
C MET A 38 8.57 -2.22 -9.54
N GLN A 39 9.49 -2.59 -10.42
CA GLN A 39 10.63 -1.73 -10.77
C GLN A 39 10.16 -0.48 -11.50
N GLY A 40 9.29 -0.61 -12.51
CA GLY A 40 8.74 0.53 -13.23
C GLY A 40 7.98 1.50 -12.33
N THR A 41 7.22 0.99 -11.35
CA THR A 41 6.54 1.84 -10.35
C THR A 41 7.52 2.58 -9.43
N LYS A 42 8.64 1.98 -9.09
CA LYS A 42 9.69 2.64 -8.27
C LYS A 42 10.46 3.70 -9.04
N GLU A 43 10.68 3.48 -10.33
CA GLU A 43 11.39 4.40 -11.22
C GLU A 43 10.47 5.52 -11.76
N SER A 44 9.17 5.29 -11.77
CA SER A 44 8.16 6.25 -12.21
C SER A 44 7.76 7.15 -11.04
N HIS A 45 8.37 8.31 -10.97
CA HIS A 45 7.94 9.34 -10.02
C HIS A 45 6.85 10.21 -10.65
N PRO A 46 5.61 10.19 -10.10
CA PRO A 46 4.55 11.07 -10.56
C PRO A 46 5.00 12.54 -10.46
N ASP A 47 4.73 13.32 -11.47
CA ASP A 47 4.97 14.76 -11.44
C ASP A 47 3.79 15.46 -10.76
N TYR A 48 3.87 15.58 -9.45
CA TYR A 48 2.83 16.20 -8.65
C TYR A 48 2.68 17.70 -8.90
N SER A 49 3.66 18.37 -9.50
CA SER A 49 3.57 19.79 -9.86
C SER A 49 2.44 20.10 -10.86
N LYS A 50 1.99 19.08 -11.57
CA LYS A 50 0.84 19.16 -12.50
C LYS A 50 -0.52 19.12 -11.83
N VAL A 51 -0.59 18.75 -10.55
CA VAL A 51 -1.84 18.71 -9.77
C VAL A 51 -2.19 20.12 -9.36
N LYS A 52 -3.25 20.69 -9.95
CA LYS A 52 -3.71 22.06 -9.68
C LYS A 52 -4.91 22.11 -8.72
N SER A 53 -5.64 21.01 -8.60
CA SER A 53 -6.76 20.88 -7.66
C SER A 53 -6.25 20.60 -6.25
N PRO A 54 -7.03 20.91 -5.21
CA PRO A 54 -6.77 20.41 -3.86
C PRO A 54 -6.66 18.88 -3.87
N ALA A 55 -5.74 18.35 -3.10
CA ALA A 55 -5.52 16.90 -3.02
C ALA A 55 -5.37 16.45 -1.56
N LEU A 56 -5.99 15.31 -1.24
CA LEU A 56 -5.86 14.64 0.06
C LEU A 56 -5.10 13.34 -0.12
N ASN A 57 -4.00 13.20 0.62
CA ASN A 57 -3.28 11.95 0.76
C ASN A 57 -3.55 11.38 2.16
N ILE A 58 -4.22 10.23 2.22
CA ILE A 58 -4.38 9.46 3.46
C ILE A 58 -3.29 8.39 3.45
N ALA A 59 -2.19 8.68 4.12
CA ALA A 59 -0.99 7.86 4.12
C ALA A 59 -0.96 6.92 5.34
N VAL A 60 -0.72 5.65 5.10
CA VAL A 60 -0.42 4.69 6.16
C VAL A 60 1.06 4.78 6.50
N VAL A 61 1.38 5.06 7.75
CA VAL A 61 2.76 5.18 8.24
C VAL A 61 3.09 4.03 9.17
N GLY A 62 4.19 3.34 8.88
CA GLY A 62 4.62 2.19 9.66
C GLY A 62 3.88 0.90 9.28
N PHE A 63 3.83 -0.02 10.23
CA PHE A 63 3.24 -1.34 10.04
C PHE A 63 2.29 -1.65 11.18
N ASN A 64 1.25 -2.45 10.89
CA ASN A 64 0.33 -2.90 11.92
C ASN A 64 1.01 -3.90 12.89
N SER A 65 0.36 -4.15 14.02
CA SER A 65 0.88 -5.03 15.08
C SER A 65 1.20 -6.45 14.58
N LYS A 66 0.41 -6.99 13.65
CA LYS A 66 0.62 -8.34 13.10
C LYS A 66 1.97 -8.48 12.41
N VAL A 67 2.41 -7.46 11.66
CA VAL A 67 3.74 -7.45 11.03
C VAL A 67 4.82 -7.39 12.10
N SER A 68 4.65 -6.55 13.11
CA SER A 68 5.60 -6.43 14.22
C SER A 68 5.73 -7.74 15.00
N ASP A 69 4.62 -8.42 15.28
CA ASP A 69 4.61 -9.69 16.00
C ASP A 69 5.23 -10.82 15.17
N PHE A 70 4.95 -10.84 13.87
CA PHE A 70 5.59 -11.78 12.94
C PHE A 70 7.10 -11.61 12.92
N VAL A 71 7.59 -10.37 12.81
CA VAL A 71 9.04 -10.09 12.79
C VAL A 71 9.71 -10.49 14.09
N LYS A 72 9.09 -10.22 15.25
CA LYS A 72 9.61 -10.65 16.56
C LYS A 72 9.74 -12.16 16.69
N ALA A 73 8.87 -12.92 16.01
CA ALA A 73 8.87 -14.39 16.04
C ALA A 73 9.94 -15.02 15.12
N LEU A 74 10.60 -14.23 14.27
CA LEU A 74 11.64 -14.74 13.37
C LEU A 74 12.93 -15.09 14.11
N PRO A 75 13.71 -16.09 13.63
CA PRO A 75 15.09 -16.30 14.08
C PRO A 75 15.95 -15.05 13.88
N ASP A 76 16.97 -14.84 14.74
CA ASP A 76 17.74 -13.59 14.81
C ASP A 76 18.26 -13.09 13.45
N ALA A 77 18.90 -13.95 12.66
CA ALA A 77 19.43 -13.56 11.35
C ALA A 77 18.34 -13.17 10.33
N ALA A 78 17.13 -13.75 10.43
CA ALA A 78 15.99 -13.39 9.59
C ALA A 78 15.33 -12.13 10.11
N ARG A 79 15.24 -11.97 11.44
CA ARG A 79 14.70 -10.79 12.10
C ARG A 79 15.46 -9.54 11.73
N THR A 80 16.79 -9.54 11.84
CA THR A 80 17.63 -8.40 11.45
C THR A 80 17.34 -7.95 10.02
N ARG A 81 17.32 -8.89 9.07
CA ARG A 81 17.01 -8.56 7.66
C ARG A 81 15.59 -8.01 7.47
N ALA A 82 14.62 -8.54 8.20
CA ALA A 82 13.26 -8.05 8.17
C ALA A 82 13.15 -6.63 8.73
N GLU A 83 13.81 -6.34 9.83
CA GLU A 83 13.88 -5.01 10.46
C GLU A 83 14.54 -3.98 9.55
N ASP A 84 15.66 -4.33 8.90
CA ASP A 84 16.33 -3.48 7.91
C ASP A 84 15.41 -3.17 6.73
N TYR A 85 14.70 -4.19 6.22
CA TYR A 85 13.72 -4.01 5.15
C TYR A 85 12.58 -3.08 5.58
N LEU A 86 11.98 -3.32 6.75
CA LEU A 86 10.89 -2.49 7.28
C LEU A 86 11.34 -1.05 7.52
N SER A 87 12.57 -0.85 7.96
CA SER A 87 13.16 0.48 8.12
C SER A 87 13.30 1.21 6.79
N SER A 88 13.73 0.50 5.76
CA SER A 88 13.83 1.03 4.39
C SER A 88 12.46 1.42 3.83
N VAL A 89 11.43 0.59 4.07
CA VAL A 89 10.05 0.89 3.65
C VAL A 89 9.50 2.13 4.36
N ARG A 90 9.73 2.26 5.69
CA ARG A 90 9.31 3.44 6.44
C ARG A 90 9.96 4.72 5.90
N ARG A 91 11.25 4.67 5.63
CA ARG A 91 11.96 5.82 5.05
C ARG A 91 11.36 6.21 3.71
N PHE A 92 11.13 5.25 2.82
CA PHE A 92 10.48 5.49 1.54
C PHE A 92 9.08 6.12 1.69
N GLN A 93 8.25 5.59 2.61
CA GLN A 93 6.92 6.16 2.90
C GLN A 93 7.03 7.63 3.34
N GLN A 94 8.00 7.93 4.20
CA GLN A 94 8.22 9.29 4.70
C GLN A 94 8.68 10.24 3.58
N GLU A 95 9.60 9.80 2.74
CA GLU A 95 10.09 10.55 1.59
C GLU A 95 8.95 10.89 0.61
N GLU A 96 8.05 9.94 0.33
CA GLU A 96 6.88 10.16 -0.54
C GLU A 96 5.86 11.12 0.10
N ILE A 97 5.64 11.06 1.41
CA ILE A 97 4.79 12.02 2.13
C ILE A 97 5.36 13.44 2.05
N GLU A 98 6.65 13.60 2.33
CA GLU A 98 7.32 14.90 2.27
C GLU A 98 7.32 15.45 0.84
N ARG A 99 7.53 14.60 -0.14
CA ARG A 99 7.45 14.96 -1.54
C ARG A 99 6.05 15.45 -1.92
N PHE A 100 4.99 14.74 -1.52
CA PHE A 100 3.62 15.17 -1.73
C PHE A 100 3.34 16.55 -1.10
N ARG A 101 3.77 16.77 0.15
CA ARG A 101 3.62 18.07 0.84
C ARG A 101 4.33 19.20 0.10
N LYS A 102 5.49 18.92 -0.43
CA LYS A 102 6.33 19.92 -1.12
C LYS A 102 5.81 20.25 -2.51
N GLU A 103 5.36 19.25 -3.26
CA GLU A 103 5.04 19.39 -4.68
C GLU A 103 3.58 19.80 -4.93
N ILE A 104 2.66 19.57 -3.98
CA ILE A 104 1.25 19.95 -4.11
C ILE A 104 0.93 21.08 -3.14
N PRO A 105 0.87 22.35 -3.61
CA PRO A 105 0.70 23.52 -2.73
C PRO A 105 -0.59 23.48 -1.90
N ASN A 106 -1.67 22.90 -2.44
CA ASN A 106 -2.96 22.72 -1.77
C ASN A 106 -3.16 21.27 -1.30
N GLY A 107 -2.05 20.54 -1.10
CA GLY A 107 -2.06 19.18 -0.63
C GLY A 107 -2.24 19.09 0.89
N ARG A 108 -3.11 18.19 1.34
CA ARG A 108 -3.26 17.80 2.74
C ARG A 108 -2.82 16.35 2.90
N VAL A 109 -2.04 16.08 3.94
CA VAL A 109 -1.67 14.72 4.32
C VAL A 109 -2.27 14.40 5.67
N THR A 110 -2.94 13.26 5.75
CA THR A 110 -3.36 12.62 7.01
C THR A 110 -2.60 11.33 7.17
N GLU A 111 -1.85 11.19 8.25
CA GLU A 111 -1.08 10.00 8.56
C GLU A 111 -1.88 9.06 9.46
N LEU A 112 -2.10 7.83 9.01
CA LEU A 112 -2.76 6.79 9.78
C LEU A 112 -1.72 5.81 10.32
N LEU A 113 -1.68 5.68 11.63
CA LEU A 113 -0.81 4.73 12.32
C LEU A 113 -1.51 3.39 12.53
N ASN A 114 -0.74 2.31 12.61
CA ASN A 114 -1.23 0.97 12.92
C ASN A 114 -2.32 0.46 11.95
N ALA A 115 -2.20 0.81 10.69
CA ALA A 115 -3.04 0.32 9.62
C ALA A 115 -2.19 -0.37 8.55
N ASP A 116 -2.84 -1.01 7.58
CA ASP A 116 -2.23 -1.48 6.34
C ASP A 116 -2.87 -0.75 5.14
N HIS A 117 -2.57 -1.21 3.92
CA HIS A 117 -3.13 -0.60 2.71
C HIS A 117 -4.67 -0.70 2.59
N HIS A 118 -5.32 -1.50 3.46
CA HIS A 118 -6.77 -1.55 3.60
C HIS A 118 -7.26 -0.60 4.72
N CYS A 119 -6.57 0.52 4.93
CA CYS A 119 -6.88 1.48 5.98
C CYS A 119 -8.33 1.99 5.94
N PHE A 120 -8.94 2.06 4.77
CA PHE A 120 -10.35 2.42 4.59
C PHE A 120 -11.34 1.42 5.20
N ILE A 121 -10.90 0.17 5.49
CA ILE A 121 -11.68 -0.84 6.23
C ILE A 121 -11.31 -0.78 7.71
N GLN A 122 -10.03 -0.77 8.03
CA GLN A 122 -9.53 -0.88 9.40
C GLN A 122 -9.74 0.41 10.21
N LYS A 123 -9.71 1.55 9.54
CA LYS A 123 -9.82 2.89 10.09
C LYS A 123 -10.94 3.69 9.42
N GLU A 124 -12.04 3.00 9.08
CA GLU A 124 -13.15 3.57 8.31
C GLU A 124 -13.62 4.93 8.85
N SER A 125 -13.87 5.01 10.14
CA SER A 125 -14.36 6.25 10.77
C SER A 125 -13.36 7.40 10.64
N GLU A 126 -12.07 7.12 10.79
CA GLU A 126 -11.01 8.11 10.64
C GLU A 126 -10.91 8.58 9.18
N VAL A 127 -10.91 7.63 8.24
CA VAL A 127 -10.85 7.92 6.80
C VAL A 127 -12.05 8.74 6.35
N ILE A 128 -13.27 8.33 6.73
CA ILE A 128 -14.50 9.06 6.40
C ILE A 128 -14.47 10.48 6.96
N ARG A 129 -14.04 10.66 8.21
CA ARG A 129 -13.91 11.98 8.82
C ARG A 129 -12.98 12.86 8.00
N GLU A 130 -11.77 12.41 7.70
CA GLU A 130 -10.77 13.16 6.95
C GLU A 130 -11.25 13.52 5.53
N MET A 131 -11.91 12.58 4.85
CA MET A 131 -12.50 12.83 3.54
C MET A 131 -13.61 13.89 3.61
N ARG A 132 -14.52 13.80 4.58
CA ARG A 132 -15.59 14.78 4.76
C ARG A 132 -15.05 16.18 5.06
N GLU A 133 -14.10 16.28 5.98
CA GLU A 133 -13.45 17.54 6.29
C GLU A 133 -12.72 18.16 5.09
N PHE A 134 -12.18 17.34 4.21
CA PHE A 134 -11.54 17.81 2.99
C PHE A 134 -12.53 18.26 1.93
N LEU A 135 -13.63 17.53 1.73
CA LEU A 135 -14.62 17.81 0.69
C LEU A 135 -15.57 18.96 1.03
N LEU A 136 -15.77 19.27 2.32
CA LEU A 136 -16.72 20.28 2.78
C LEU A 136 -16.08 21.66 3.07
N ARG A 137 -14.80 21.82 2.74
CA ARG A 137 -14.08 23.11 2.77
C ARG A 137 -14.21 23.85 1.47
#